data_41ca24aac7940ab45d0e96986ab38ce0
#
_entry.id   41ca24aac7940ab45d0e96986ab38ce0
#
_cell.length_a   1.000
_cell.length_b   1.000
_cell.length_c   1.000
_cell.angle_alpha   90.00
_cell.angle_beta   90.00
_cell.angle_gamma   90.00
#
_symmetry.space_group_name_H-M   'P 1'
#
loop_
_entity.id
_entity.type
_entity.pdbx_description
1 polymer ?
#
loop_
_entity_poly.entity_id
_entity_poly.type
_entity_poly.pdbx_seq_one_letter_code
_entity_poly.pdbx_strand_id
1 'polypeptide(L)'
;MTSPSDYSAGVVRLGSIKAPSTQEDETTPDITNSGNETYEAKSFADFGVSDPIVDALEERGITHPFPIQALTLPVALDRHDIIGQAKTGTGKTLGFGIPVLEDVIAPDEEGYEDLLNPNMPQALIILPTRELTKQVADDLRAAASKLSTRIVDIYGGVAFEPQIEALKRGADIVVGTPGRLIDLLRQGVLHLNGVENVVLDEADEMLDLGFLPDVETLLSRIPADRHMMLFSATMPGPVITLARKFMTQPTHIRAQDPDDQGQTVNTVQQVIYRTHAMNKTEVVARILQARGRGRAVIFCRTKRAAARVADELTERGFAVAALHGDLGQGAREQALRAFRNGKVDVLVATDVAARGIDVDDVTHVINYQCPEDEKVYIHRIGRTGRAGNSGTAVTFVDWDDVPRWSLISKALGLGVPEPLETYHTSPHLYTDLDIPEDVTGRLPRAQRTREGLSAEKIEDLGGSSRGGRGRGRGARSSTRSGGRGERSTSGERTRTRRRTRKDGDQTLNSGKQGRSDRGTKGRGRGEHSPTPRKRVRRRKGSEE
;
A
#
# COMPACT_ATOMS: atom_id res chain seq x y z
N MET A 1 7.73 -27.42 47.92
CA MET A 1 6.41 -26.78 47.69
C MET A 1 6.72 -25.33 47.31
N THR A 2 6.93 -25.08 46.03
CA THR A 2 7.14 -23.75 45.47
C THR A 2 5.84 -23.33 44.79
N SER A 3 5.38 -22.13 45.12
CA SER A 3 4.09 -21.55 44.70
C SER A 3 3.98 -21.39 43.17
N PRO A 4 2.77 -21.54 42.58
CA PRO A 4 2.56 -21.35 41.14
C PRO A 4 2.22 -19.86 40.86
N SER A 5 3.22 -19.00 40.70
CA SER A 5 2.99 -17.58 40.40
C SER A 5 4.03 -16.94 39.48
N ASP A 6 4.64 -17.69 38.53
CA ASP A 6 5.61 -17.13 37.59
C ASP A 6 5.52 -17.72 36.17
N TYR A 7 4.31 -17.78 35.59
CA TYR A 7 4.11 -18.18 34.19
C TYR A 7 3.28 -17.18 33.38
N SER A 8 3.73 -15.91 33.34
CA SER A 8 3.18 -14.91 32.39
C SER A 8 4.25 -14.40 31.42
N ALA A 9 5.14 -15.27 30.98
CA ALA A 9 6.33 -14.90 30.19
C ALA A 9 6.09 -14.73 28.67
N GLY A 10 4.87 -14.66 28.19
CA GLY A 10 4.55 -14.52 26.76
C GLY A 10 3.76 -13.26 26.37
N VAL A 11 3.14 -12.59 27.34
CA VAL A 11 2.31 -11.39 27.07
C VAL A 11 3.08 -10.13 27.43
N VAL A 12 3.43 -9.33 26.43
CA VAL A 12 4.09 -8.04 26.63
C VAL A 12 3.08 -6.91 26.54
N ARG A 13 2.79 -6.27 27.65
CA ARG A 13 2.16 -4.94 27.71
C ARG A 13 3.28 -3.93 27.82
N LEU A 14 3.64 -3.26 26.72
CA LEU A 14 4.77 -2.32 26.69
C LEU A 14 4.37 -0.95 27.23
N GLY A 15 5.14 -0.47 28.23
CA GLY A 15 5.31 0.95 28.48
C GLY A 15 6.30 1.53 27.45
N SER A 16 6.11 2.79 27.11
CA SER A 16 6.81 3.63 26.11
C SER A 16 8.16 3.12 25.59
N ILE A 17 8.25 2.83 24.30
CA ILE A 17 9.52 2.52 23.60
C ILE A 17 10.19 3.85 23.22
N LYS A 18 11.41 4.09 23.68
CA LYS A 18 12.26 5.18 23.19
C LYS A 18 12.83 4.78 21.82
N ALA A 19 12.51 5.54 20.79
CA ALA A 19 13.16 5.42 19.49
C ALA A 19 14.66 5.76 19.59
N PRO A 20 15.56 5.10 18.83
CA PRO A 20 16.97 5.45 18.80
C PRO A 20 17.15 6.86 18.22
N SER A 21 17.87 7.72 18.95
CA SER A 21 18.22 9.08 18.52
C SER A 21 19.19 9.03 17.34
N THR A 22 18.75 9.45 16.17
CA THR A 22 19.63 9.85 15.05
C THR A 22 20.15 11.27 15.32
N GLN A 23 21.45 11.48 15.14
CA GLN A 23 22.08 12.80 15.22
C GLN A 23 21.43 13.74 14.21
N GLU A 24 20.92 14.85 14.70
CA GLU A 24 20.28 15.91 13.92
C GLU A 24 21.34 16.80 13.28
N ASP A 25 21.19 17.01 11.97
CA ASP A 25 21.94 18.01 11.19
C ASP A 25 21.11 19.31 11.21
N GLU A 26 21.61 20.33 11.89
CA GLU A 26 20.91 21.59 12.21
C GLU A 26 20.84 22.52 10.99
N THR A 27 19.85 22.42 10.09
CA THR A 27 19.62 23.55 9.13
C THR A 27 18.24 23.63 8.48
N THR A 28 17.23 22.91 8.95
CA THR A 28 15.86 23.07 8.42
C THR A 28 14.90 23.47 9.54
N PRO A 29 13.99 24.44 9.34
CA PRO A 29 12.98 24.74 10.34
C PRO A 29 12.04 23.54 10.53
N ASP A 30 12.05 22.98 11.73
CA ASP A 30 11.24 21.84 12.15
C ASP A 30 10.00 22.37 12.86
N ILE A 31 8.82 22.24 12.25
CA ILE A 31 7.55 22.62 12.89
C ILE A 31 7.03 21.39 13.64
N THR A 32 7.29 21.34 14.95
CA THR A 32 6.73 20.32 15.84
C THR A 32 5.57 20.90 16.64
N ASN A 33 4.48 20.16 16.76
CA ASN A 33 3.38 20.53 17.65
C ASN A 33 3.78 20.26 19.11
N SER A 34 4.53 21.16 19.73
CA SER A 34 4.97 21.11 21.14
C SER A 34 4.23 22.11 22.03
N GLY A 35 2.96 22.34 21.80
CA GLY A 35 2.13 23.20 22.62
C GLY A 35 0.77 22.59 22.88
N ASN A 36 0.40 22.51 24.16
CA ASN A 36 -0.95 22.24 24.65
C ASN A 36 -1.88 23.44 24.36
N GLU A 37 -1.84 23.94 23.11
CA GLU A 37 -2.86 24.86 22.63
C GLU A 37 -4.04 23.99 22.22
N THR A 38 -5.16 24.13 22.92
CA THR A 38 -6.48 23.72 22.45
C THR A 38 -6.64 24.35 21.08
N TYR A 39 -6.35 23.57 20.00
CA TYR A 39 -6.79 23.92 18.67
C TYR A 39 -8.32 23.99 18.75
N GLU A 40 -8.89 25.20 18.86
CA GLU A 40 -10.25 25.41 18.45
C GLU A 40 -10.37 24.75 17.09
N ALA A 41 -11.32 23.86 16.94
CA ALA A 41 -11.43 23.00 15.76
C ALA A 41 -11.68 23.86 14.54
N LYS A 42 -10.60 24.31 13.87
CA LYS A 42 -10.65 25.08 12.64
C LYS A 42 -11.22 24.20 11.53
N SER A 43 -12.18 24.72 10.80
CA SER A 43 -12.72 24.10 9.58
C SER A 43 -11.72 24.22 8.42
N PHE A 44 -11.92 23.48 7.33
CA PHE A 44 -11.10 23.63 6.13
C PHE A 44 -11.18 25.06 5.53
N ALA A 45 -12.32 25.72 5.64
CA ALA A 45 -12.51 27.11 5.21
C ALA A 45 -11.58 28.09 5.96
N ASP A 46 -11.29 27.85 7.24
CA ASP A 46 -10.39 28.69 8.04
C ASP A 46 -8.94 28.63 7.56
N PHE A 47 -8.57 27.59 6.79
CA PHE A 47 -7.27 27.46 6.11
C PHE A 47 -7.26 28.06 4.71
N GLY A 48 -8.38 28.65 4.24
CA GLY A 48 -8.48 29.27 2.92
C GLY A 48 -8.78 28.28 1.80
N VAL A 49 -9.27 27.09 2.12
CA VAL A 49 -9.76 26.11 1.13
C VAL A 49 -11.03 26.65 0.48
N SER A 50 -11.16 26.52 -0.84
CA SER A 50 -12.28 27.04 -1.62
C SER A 50 -13.61 26.35 -1.31
N ASP A 51 -14.70 27.12 -1.37
CA ASP A 51 -16.05 26.64 -1.05
C ASP A 51 -16.46 25.33 -1.77
N PRO A 52 -16.17 25.11 -3.08
CA PRO A 52 -16.51 23.84 -3.74
C PRO A 52 -15.85 22.61 -3.13
N ILE A 53 -14.62 22.73 -2.62
CA ILE A 53 -13.92 21.63 -1.95
C ILE A 53 -14.47 21.44 -0.55
N VAL A 54 -14.70 22.51 0.20
CA VAL A 54 -15.30 22.47 1.54
C VAL A 54 -16.67 21.80 1.49
N ASP A 55 -17.56 22.25 0.59
CA ASP A 55 -18.90 21.67 0.41
C ASP A 55 -18.84 20.16 0.08
N ALA A 56 -17.89 19.76 -0.79
CA ALA A 56 -17.71 18.35 -1.16
C ALA A 56 -17.26 17.49 0.03
N LEU A 57 -16.44 18.03 0.92
CA LEU A 57 -15.99 17.35 2.14
C LEU A 57 -17.09 17.28 3.19
N GLU A 58 -17.84 18.38 3.39
CA GLU A 58 -18.96 18.45 4.34
C GLU A 58 -20.08 17.47 3.99
N GLU A 59 -20.43 17.31 2.71
CA GLU A 59 -21.39 16.30 2.24
C GLU A 59 -21.00 14.87 2.63
N ARG A 60 -19.72 14.63 2.90
CA ARG A 60 -19.18 13.35 3.36
C ARG A 60 -18.96 13.27 4.87
N GLY A 61 -19.36 14.31 5.60
CA GLY A 61 -19.16 14.40 7.05
C GLY A 61 -17.73 14.73 7.47
N ILE A 62 -16.88 15.22 6.55
CA ILE A 62 -15.50 15.61 6.81
C ILE A 62 -15.47 17.12 7.00
N THR A 63 -15.64 17.58 8.23
CA THR A 63 -15.82 19.00 8.57
C THR A 63 -14.53 19.65 9.10
N HIS A 64 -13.64 18.88 9.67
CA HIS A 64 -12.42 19.39 10.30
C HIS A 64 -11.18 18.58 9.86
N PRO A 65 -10.03 19.25 9.65
CA PRO A 65 -8.80 18.56 9.27
C PRO A 65 -8.19 17.77 10.44
N PHE A 66 -7.60 16.64 10.12
CA PHE A 66 -6.72 15.90 11.03
C PHE A 66 -5.43 16.71 11.31
N PRO A 67 -4.70 16.41 12.41
CA PRO A 67 -3.49 17.16 12.80
C PRO A 67 -2.47 17.33 11.68
N ILE A 68 -2.17 16.26 10.92
CA ILE A 68 -1.24 16.35 9.78
C ILE A 68 -1.76 17.28 8.68
N GLN A 69 -3.06 17.29 8.42
CA GLN A 69 -3.68 18.16 7.42
C GLN A 69 -3.60 19.63 7.88
N ALA A 70 -3.96 19.91 9.13
CA ALA A 70 -3.92 21.25 9.71
C ALA A 70 -2.51 21.86 9.69
N LEU A 71 -1.47 21.05 9.89
CA LEU A 71 -0.07 21.47 9.80
C LEU A 71 0.41 21.65 8.36
N THR A 72 -0.09 20.81 7.44
CA THR A 72 0.35 20.79 6.04
C THR A 72 -0.30 21.90 5.22
N LEU A 73 -1.61 22.13 5.38
CA LEU A 73 -2.39 23.04 4.54
C LEU A 73 -1.82 24.47 4.46
N PRO A 74 -1.42 25.15 5.56
CA PRO A 74 -0.90 26.51 5.47
C PRO A 74 0.36 26.63 4.63
N VAL A 75 1.23 25.63 4.74
CA VAL A 75 2.53 25.59 4.05
C VAL A 75 2.37 25.19 2.59
N ALA A 76 1.52 24.19 2.31
CA ALA A 76 1.28 23.68 0.97
C ALA A 76 0.47 24.65 0.11
N LEU A 77 -0.53 25.33 0.67
CA LEU A 77 -1.32 26.34 -0.04
C LEU A 77 -0.50 27.60 -0.40
N ASP A 78 0.62 27.84 0.32
CA ASP A 78 1.60 28.88 -0.04
C ASP A 78 2.71 28.35 -0.98
N ARG A 79 2.54 27.13 -1.52
CA ARG A 79 3.44 26.45 -2.51
C ARG A 79 4.86 26.24 -2.02
N HIS A 80 5.05 26.04 -0.71
CA HIS A 80 6.35 25.61 -0.18
C HIS A 80 6.50 24.09 -0.23
N ASP A 81 7.67 23.61 -0.60
CA ASP A 81 7.98 22.19 -0.57
C ASP A 81 7.85 21.62 0.85
N ILE A 82 7.30 20.42 0.96
CA ILE A 82 7.00 19.78 2.25
C ILE A 82 7.55 18.38 2.33
N ILE A 83 8.19 18.06 3.45
CA ILE A 83 8.43 16.69 3.90
C ILE A 83 7.49 16.41 5.06
N GLY A 84 6.43 15.65 4.79
CA GLY A 84 5.44 15.24 5.80
C GLY A 84 5.79 13.86 6.38
N GLN A 85 6.16 13.82 7.65
CA GLN A 85 6.41 12.54 8.32
C GLN A 85 5.19 12.14 9.15
N ALA A 86 4.44 11.15 8.65
CA ALA A 86 3.25 10.63 9.31
C ALA A 86 2.96 9.18 8.87
N LYS A 87 2.37 8.39 9.77
CA LYS A 87 1.99 6.98 9.52
C LYS A 87 0.86 6.87 8.49
N THR A 88 0.68 5.69 7.90
CA THR A 88 -0.52 5.35 7.11
C THR A 88 -1.79 5.45 7.96
N GLY A 89 -2.88 5.97 7.37
CA GLY A 89 -4.17 6.10 8.06
C GLY A 89 -4.34 7.37 8.90
N THR A 90 -3.37 8.31 8.85
CA THR A 90 -3.47 9.62 9.51
C THR A 90 -4.21 10.69 8.68
N GLY A 91 -4.78 10.31 7.52
CA GLY A 91 -5.49 11.23 6.64
C GLY A 91 -4.59 12.10 5.75
N LYS A 92 -3.34 11.70 5.48
CA LYS A 92 -2.39 12.45 4.63
C LYS A 92 -2.97 12.87 3.27
N THR A 93 -3.84 12.04 2.69
CA THR A 93 -4.42 12.24 1.35
C THR A 93 -5.01 13.63 1.16
N LEU A 94 -5.82 14.12 2.10
CA LEU A 94 -6.38 15.47 2.01
C LEU A 94 -5.35 16.55 2.31
N GLY A 95 -4.31 16.26 3.10
CA GLY A 95 -3.22 17.18 3.39
C GLY A 95 -2.44 17.61 2.14
N PHE A 96 -2.21 16.69 1.19
CA PHE A 96 -1.61 17.04 -0.11
C PHE A 96 -2.65 17.21 -1.23
N GLY A 97 -3.78 16.54 -1.14
CA GLY A 97 -4.79 16.53 -2.18
C GLY A 97 -5.49 17.89 -2.33
N ILE A 98 -5.84 18.52 -1.22
CA ILE A 98 -6.48 19.84 -1.23
C ILE A 98 -5.56 20.89 -1.89
N PRO A 99 -4.29 21.07 -1.50
CA PRO A 99 -3.39 21.98 -2.18
C PRO A 99 -3.24 21.70 -3.68
N VAL A 100 -3.15 20.44 -4.08
CA VAL A 100 -3.11 20.07 -5.50
C VAL A 100 -4.40 20.46 -6.23
N LEU A 101 -5.57 20.25 -5.62
CA LEU A 101 -6.87 20.64 -6.21
C LEU A 101 -7.04 22.16 -6.31
N GLU A 102 -6.48 22.92 -5.36
CA GLU A 102 -6.50 24.39 -5.38
C GLU A 102 -5.58 24.97 -6.47
N ASP A 103 -4.48 24.31 -6.75
CA ASP A 103 -3.48 24.79 -7.73
C ASP A 103 -3.82 24.42 -9.17
N VAL A 104 -4.54 23.32 -9.40
CA VAL A 104 -4.87 22.81 -10.74
C VAL A 104 -6.01 23.64 -11.33
N ILE A 105 -5.85 24.08 -12.57
CA ILE A 105 -6.86 24.81 -13.35
C ILE A 105 -7.72 23.80 -14.11
N ALA A 106 -9.01 23.74 -13.79
CA ALA A 106 -9.95 22.84 -14.45
C ALA A 106 -10.42 23.40 -15.81
N PRO A 107 -10.95 22.54 -16.72
CA PRO A 107 -11.32 22.94 -18.08
C PRO A 107 -12.35 24.07 -18.22
N ASP A 108 -13.20 24.26 -17.21
CA ASP A 108 -14.22 25.31 -17.15
C ASP A 108 -13.78 26.58 -16.41
N GLU A 109 -12.54 26.61 -15.94
CA GLU A 109 -12.02 27.76 -15.18
C GLU A 109 -11.26 28.74 -16.07
N GLU A 110 -11.30 30.00 -15.66
CA GLU A 110 -10.55 31.09 -16.29
C GLU A 110 -9.04 30.78 -16.27
N GLY A 111 -8.38 30.94 -17.43
CA GLY A 111 -6.95 30.69 -17.61
C GLY A 111 -6.62 29.24 -18.02
N TYR A 112 -7.60 28.35 -18.20
CA TYR A 112 -7.33 26.99 -18.69
C TYR A 112 -6.75 27.00 -20.12
N GLU A 113 -7.29 27.81 -21.01
CA GLU A 113 -6.80 27.96 -22.39
C GLU A 113 -5.44 28.66 -22.46
N ASP A 114 -5.04 29.37 -21.40
CA ASP A 114 -3.74 30.02 -21.28
C ASP A 114 -2.63 29.07 -20.81
N LEU A 115 -2.98 27.84 -20.44
CA LEU A 115 -2.00 26.81 -20.07
C LEU A 115 -1.09 26.51 -21.26
N LEU A 116 0.18 26.28 -20.98
CA LEU A 116 1.17 25.91 -21.99
C LEU A 116 0.74 24.66 -22.80
N ASN A 117 0.09 23.73 -22.13
CA ASN A 117 -0.41 22.47 -22.71
C ASN A 117 -1.76 22.11 -22.10
N PRO A 118 -2.88 22.70 -22.55
CA PRO A 118 -4.21 22.27 -22.14
C PRO A 118 -4.40 20.77 -22.38
N ASN A 119 -5.15 20.10 -21.52
CA ASN A 119 -5.37 18.64 -21.49
C ASN A 119 -4.17 17.77 -21.06
N MET A 120 -3.03 18.35 -20.71
CA MET A 120 -1.91 17.61 -20.12
C MET A 120 -1.91 17.74 -18.59
N PRO A 121 -1.29 16.77 -17.88
CA PRO A 121 -1.25 16.81 -16.42
C PRO A 121 -0.54 18.05 -15.89
N GLN A 122 -1.20 18.74 -14.95
CA GLN A 122 -0.65 19.83 -14.15
C GLN A 122 -0.12 19.30 -12.81
N ALA A 123 -0.61 18.12 -12.37
CA ALA A 123 -0.16 17.48 -11.16
C ALA A 123 0.11 15.99 -11.36
N LEU A 124 1.16 15.48 -10.68
CA LEU A 124 1.53 14.07 -10.64
C LEU A 124 1.65 13.58 -9.21
N ILE A 125 0.88 12.56 -8.85
CA ILE A 125 0.94 11.90 -7.55
C ILE A 125 1.46 10.48 -7.74
N ILE A 126 2.58 10.16 -7.10
CA ILE A 126 3.28 8.89 -7.25
C ILE A 126 3.13 8.07 -5.97
N LEU A 127 2.69 6.83 -6.12
CA LEU A 127 2.34 5.90 -5.04
C LEU A 127 2.95 4.52 -5.30
N PRO A 128 3.34 3.77 -4.26
CA PRO A 128 4.03 2.48 -4.43
C PRO A 128 3.15 1.36 -4.95
N THR A 129 1.85 1.38 -4.64
CA THR A 129 0.94 0.27 -4.94
C THR A 129 -0.30 0.71 -5.71
N ARG A 130 -0.90 -0.24 -6.42
CA ARG A 130 -2.12 -0.03 -7.22
C ARG A 130 -3.33 0.28 -6.35
N GLU A 131 -3.42 -0.44 -5.24
CA GLU A 131 -4.50 -0.33 -4.28
C GLU A 131 -4.53 1.09 -3.69
N LEU A 132 -3.35 1.61 -3.30
CA LEU A 132 -3.21 2.96 -2.79
C LEU A 132 -3.46 4.01 -3.87
N THR A 133 -2.98 3.77 -5.12
CA THR A 133 -3.24 4.64 -6.27
C THR A 133 -4.73 4.82 -6.49
N LYS A 134 -5.49 3.71 -6.48
CA LYS A 134 -6.94 3.75 -6.66
C LYS A 134 -7.62 4.49 -5.51
N GLN A 135 -7.25 4.19 -4.27
CA GLN A 135 -7.80 4.84 -3.09
C GLN A 135 -7.58 6.35 -3.12
N VAL A 136 -6.34 6.81 -3.33
CA VAL A 136 -6.01 8.24 -3.41
C VAL A 136 -6.75 8.91 -4.56
N ALA A 137 -6.85 8.28 -5.73
CA ALA A 137 -7.62 8.82 -6.84
C ALA A 137 -9.12 8.93 -6.52
N ASP A 138 -9.70 7.96 -5.81
CA ASP A 138 -11.11 7.98 -5.40
C ASP A 138 -11.36 9.05 -4.33
N ASP A 139 -10.43 9.22 -3.36
CA ASP A 139 -10.50 10.28 -2.34
C ASP A 139 -10.42 11.67 -2.97
N LEU A 140 -9.51 11.87 -3.95
CA LEU A 140 -9.40 13.14 -4.68
C LEU A 140 -10.63 13.43 -5.54
N ARG A 141 -11.18 12.43 -6.25
CA ARG A 141 -12.45 12.58 -7.00
C ARG A 141 -13.59 12.98 -6.09
N ALA A 142 -13.61 12.43 -4.89
CA ALA A 142 -14.62 12.76 -3.89
C ALA A 142 -14.48 14.21 -3.40
N ALA A 143 -13.27 14.67 -3.09
CA ALA A 143 -13.00 16.05 -2.71
C ALA A 143 -13.23 17.04 -3.87
N ALA A 144 -13.02 16.58 -5.12
CA ALA A 144 -13.22 17.36 -6.35
C ALA A 144 -14.63 17.23 -6.93
N SER A 145 -15.62 16.64 -6.22
CA SER A 145 -16.95 16.34 -6.79
C SER A 145 -17.75 17.56 -7.26
N LYS A 146 -17.40 18.76 -6.79
CA LYS A 146 -17.96 20.04 -7.21
C LYS A 146 -17.07 20.79 -8.22
N LEU A 147 -15.96 20.18 -8.66
CA LEU A 147 -15.02 20.73 -9.63
C LEU A 147 -15.09 19.91 -10.93
N SER A 148 -14.69 20.50 -12.05
CA SER A 148 -14.55 19.79 -13.33
C SER A 148 -13.16 19.18 -13.56
N THR A 149 -12.33 19.11 -12.52
CA THR A 149 -10.97 18.57 -12.54
C THR A 149 -10.98 17.10 -12.93
N ARG A 150 -10.17 16.74 -13.96
CA ARG A 150 -10.08 15.37 -14.49
C ARG A 150 -8.93 14.62 -13.82
N ILE A 151 -9.27 13.62 -13.02
CA ILE A 151 -8.32 12.79 -12.27
C ILE A 151 -8.23 11.42 -12.91
N VAL A 152 -7.02 11.03 -13.35
CA VAL A 152 -6.76 9.74 -14.01
C VAL A 152 -5.80 8.90 -13.18
N ASP A 153 -6.21 7.67 -12.87
CA ASP A 153 -5.40 6.69 -12.15
C ASP A 153 -4.64 5.75 -13.11
N ILE A 154 -3.33 5.60 -12.90
CA ILE A 154 -2.38 4.92 -13.78
C ILE A 154 -1.60 3.86 -13.01
N TYR A 155 -1.91 2.58 -13.24
CA TYR A 155 -1.21 1.48 -12.55
C TYR A 155 -1.12 0.23 -13.41
N GLY A 156 -0.16 -0.64 -13.10
CA GLY A 156 0.09 -1.86 -13.85
C GLY A 156 -0.90 -2.99 -13.53
N GLY A 157 -0.88 -4.07 -14.34
CA GLY A 157 -1.69 -5.28 -14.14
C GLY A 157 -3.11 -5.22 -14.69
N VAL A 158 -3.47 -4.11 -15.32
CA VAL A 158 -4.67 -3.92 -16.13
C VAL A 158 -4.26 -3.58 -17.56
N ALA A 159 -5.21 -3.60 -18.50
CA ALA A 159 -4.98 -3.23 -19.89
C ALA A 159 -4.44 -1.80 -20.02
N PHE A 160 -3.66 -1.53 -21.06
CA PHE A 160 -3.11 -0.19 -21.34
C PHE A 160 -4.16 0.73 -21.96
N GLU A 161 -5.01 0.17 -22.80
CA GLU A 161 -5.93 0.89 -23.68
C GLU A 161 -6.84 1.87 -22.91
N PRO A 162 -7.53 1.47 -21.82
CA PRO A 162 -8.38 2.40 -21.08
C PRO A 162 -7.62 3.59 -20.47
N GLN A 163 -6.38 3.35 -20.00
CA GLN A 163 -5.54 4.40 -19.43
C GLN A 163 -5.03 5.33 -20.52
N ILE A 164 -4.64 4.79 -21.68
CA ILE A 164 -4.24 5.59 -22.85
C ILE A 164 -5.40 6.45 -23.35
N GLU A 165 -6.60 5.90 -23.42
CA GLU A 165 -7.78 6.65 -23.83
C GLU A 165 -8.16 7.75 -22.82
N ALA A 166 -8.01 7.48 -21.52
CA ALA A 166 -8.23 8.47 -20.48
C ALA A 166 -7.26 9.65 -20.60
N LEU A 167 -5.97 9.37 -20.78
CA LEU A 167 -4.95 10.42 -21.01
C LEU A 167 -5.20 11.22 -22.28
N LYS A 168 -5.65 10.57 -23.37
CA LYS A 168 -5.99 11.26 -24.63
C LYS A 168 -7.22 12.18 -24.51
N ARG A 169 -8.17 11.85 -23.64
CA ARG A 169 -9.31 12.73 -23.35
C ARG A 169 -8.92 13.96 -22.51
N GLY A 170 -7.72 13.94 -21.93
CA GLY A 170 -7.19 14.95 -21.05
C GLY A 170 -7.22 14.53 -19.58
N ALA A 171 -6.16 14.87 -18.88
CA ALA A 171 -5.99 14.65 -17.45
C ALA A 171 -5.36 15.88 -16.84
N ASP A 172 -5.95 16.41 -15.77
CA ASP A 172 -5.40 17.54 -15.03
C ASP A 172 -4.53 17.05 -13.88
N ILE A 173 -4.94 15.94 -13.25
CA ILE A 173 -4.19 15.24 -12.20
C ILE A 173 -3.99 13.78 -12.61
N VAL A 174 -2.75 13.31 -12.57
CA VAL A 174 -2.41 11.89 -12.75
C VAL A 174 -1.95 11.32 -11.41
N VAL A 175 -2.60 10.23 -10.99
CA VAL A 175 -2.23 9.46 -9.81
C VAL A 175 -1.69 8.11 -10.27
N GLY A 176 -0.45 7.72 -9.91
CA GLY A 176 0.05 6.50 -10.52
C GLY A 176 1.18 5.78 -9.81
N THR A 177 1.39 4.51 -10.21
CA THR A 177 2.54 3.71 -9.78
C THR A 177 3.74 3.92 -10.71
N PRO A 178 4.99 3.97 -10.19
CA PRO A 178 6.17 4.33 -10.98
C PRO A 178 6.33 3.54 -12.28
N GLY A 179 6.26 2.21 -12.23
CA GLY A 179 6.49 1.37 -13.41
C GLY A 179 5.54 1.64 -14.57
N ARG A 180 4.23 1.79 -14.32
CA ARG A 180 3.25 2.06 -15.39
C ARG A 180 3.36 3.50 -15.91
N LEU A 181 3.67 4.46 -15.05
CA LEU A 181 3.96 5.84 -15.45
C LEU A 181 5.16 5.90 -16.41
N ILE A 182 6.25 5.20 -16.09
CA ILE A 182 7.44 5.07 -16.96
C ILE A 182 7.08 4.41 -18.30
N ASP A 183 6.27 3.36 -18.29
CA ASP A 183 5.87 2.68 -19.53
C ASP A 183 5.10 3.63 -20.46
N LEU A 184 4.15 4.41 -19.93
CA LEU A 184 3.37 5.37 -20.73
C LEU A 184 4.20 6.58 -21.15
N LEU A 185 5.15 7.02 -20.31
CA LEU A 185 6.11 8.07 -20.65
C LEU A 185 7.01 7.63 -21.82
N ARG A 186 7.55 6.39 -21.79
CA ARG A 186 8.37 5.82 -22.87
C ARG A 186 7.60 5.63 -24.18
N GLN A 187 6.29 5.37 -24.08
CA GLN A 187 5.40 5.27 -25.26
C GLN A 187 5.00 6.65 -25.82
N GLY A 188 5.40 7.76 -25.17
CA GLY A 188 5.03 9.11 -25.57
C GLY A 188 3.53 9.42 -25.42
N VAL A 189 2.84 8.69 -24.55
CA VAL A 189 1.42 8.90 -24.22
C VAL A 189 1.26 9.84 -23.02
N LEU A 190 2.11 9.65 -22.00
CA LEU A 190 2.18 10.53 -20.83
C LEU A 190 3.21 11.62 -21.07
N HIS A 191 2.82 12.87 -20.89
CA HIS A 191 3.69 14.03 -20.96
C HIS A 191 3.74 14.72 -19.60
N LEU A 192 4.95 15.06 -19.13
CA LEU A 192 5.16 15.61 -17.78
C LEU A 192 5.71 17.05 -17.80
N ASN A 193 5.80 17.66 -18.97
CA ASN A 193 6.37 19.02 -19.16
C ASN A 193 5.42 20.15 -18.70
N GLY A 194 4.16 19.85 -18.41
CA GLY A 194 3.19 20.76 -17.82
C GLY A 194 2.94 20.54 -16.33
N VAL A 195 3.65 19.59 -15.71
CA VAL A 195 3.45 19.27 -14.28
C VAL A 195 4.12 20.33 -13.42
N GLU A 196 3.31 21.02 -12.61
CA GLU A 196 3.75 22.02 -11.64
C GLU A 196 3.66 21.53 -10.18
N ASN A 197 2.86 20.49 -9.93
CA ASN A 197 2.68 19.89 -8.60
C ASN A 197 3.07 18.43 -8.60
N VAL A 198 3.93 18.04 -7.65
CA VAL A 198 4.38 16.65 -7.50
C VAL A 198 4.19 16.18 -6.07
N VAL A 199 3.54 15.04 -5.91
CA VAL A 199 3.43 14.36 -4.61
C VAL A 199 4.10 13.00 -4.69
N LEU A 200 4.95 12.70 -3.71
CA LEU A 200 5.43 11.35 -3.42
C LEU A 200 4.82 10.90 -2.10
N ASP A 201 3.96 9.90 -2.11
CA ASP A 201 3.41 9.35 -0.87
C ASP A 201 3.90 7.93 -0.64
N GLU A 202 4.15 7.57 0.62
CA GLU A 202 4.78 6.32 1.06
C GLU A 202 6.17 6.12 0.41
N ALA A 203 7.03 7.15 0.50
CA ALA A 203 8.34 7.15 -0.17
C ALA A 203 9.28 6.06 0.34
N ASP A 204 9.21 5.72 1.63
CA ASP A 204 9.95 4.58 2.22
C ASP A 204 9.47 3.24 1.66
N GLU A 205 8.18 3.08 1.40
CA GLU A 205 7.66 1.89 0.76
C GLU A 205 8.10 1.78 -0.70
N MET A 206 8.21 2.93 -1.42
CA MET A 206 8.80 2.95 -2.78
C MET A 206 10.26 2.52 -2.77
N LEU A 207 11.03 2.86 -1.73
CA LEU A 207 12.40 2.39 -1.53
C LEU A 207 12.43 0.87 -1.35
N ASP A 208 11.62 0.34 -0.44
CA ASP A 208 11.55 -1.09 -0.14
C ASP A 208 11.15 -1.94 -1.36
N LEU A 209 10.33 -1.38 -2.25
CA LEU A 209 9.91 -2.01 -3.51
C LEU A 209 10.92 -1.81 -4.65
N GLY A 210 11.99 -1.04 -4.42
CA GLY A 210 13.03 -0.76 -5.42
C GLY A 210 12.62 0.22 -6.51
N PHE A 211 11.60 1.07 -6.28
CA PHE A 211 11.09 2.03 -7.27
C PHE A 211 11.81 3.37 -7.30
N LEU A 212 12.74 3.66 -6.37
CA LEU A 212 13.41 4.96 -6.35
C LEU A 212 14.07 5.34 -7.68
N PRO A 213 14.73 4.43 -8.44
CA PRO A 213 15.29 4.76 -9.75
C PRO A 213 14.23 5.19 -10.78
N ASP A 214 13.04 4.57 -10.72
CA ASP A 214 11.92 4.93 -11.59
C ASP A 214 11.36 6.30 -11.19
N VAL A 215 11.22 6.56 -9.89
CA VAL A 215 10.80 7.87 -9.35
C VAL A 215 11.78 8.96 -9.77
N GLU A 216 13.09 8.76 -9.63
CA GLU A 216 14.10 9.71 -10.09
C GLU A 216 13.99 9.98 -11.60
N THR A 217 13.70 8.95 -12.39
CA THR A 217 13.52 9.09 -13.84
C THR A 217 12.29 9.95 -14.15
N LEU A 218 11.16 9.77 -13.45
CA LEU A 218 9.95 10.58 -13.59
C LEU A 218 10.24 12.03 -13.20
N LEU A 219 10.80 12.27 -12.02
CA LEU A 219 11.13 13.60 -11.50
C LEU A 219 12.08 14.38 -12.41
N SER A 220 13.00 13.70 -13.09
CA SER A 220 13.94 14.30 -14.05
C SER A 220 13.27 14.76 -15.35
N ARG A 221 12.02 14.39 -15.61
CA ARG A 221 11.22 14.78 -16.78
C ARG A 221 10.23 15.91 -16.49
N ILE A 222 10.08 16.26 -15.24
CA ILE A 222 9.22 17.36 -14.77
C ILE A 222 10.07 18.64 -14.70
N PRO A 223 9.52 19.82 -15.02
CA PRO A 223 10.22 21.09 -14.85
C PRO A 223 10.79 21.26 -13.43
N ALA A 224 11.90 22.00 -13.32
CA ALA A 224 12.56 22.22 -12.02
C ALA A 224 11.76 23.16 -11.11
N ASP A 225 11.05 24.13 -11.71
CA ASP A 225 10.15 25.05 -11.01
C ASP A 225 8.80 24.35 -10.78
N ARG A 226 8.75 23.57 -9.71
CA ARG A 226 7.57 22.81 -9.29
C ARG A 226 7.41 22.88 -7.79
N HIS A 227 6.21 22.76 -7.31
CA HIS A 227 5.88 22.52 -5.91
C HIS A 227 5.94 21.00 -5.62
N MET A 228 6.72 20.59 -4.65
CA MET A 228 6.91 19.18 -4.34
C MET A 228 6.57 18.85 -2.88
N MET A 229 5.73 17.84 -2.69
CA MET A 229 5.35 17.31 -1.38
C MET A 229 5.76 15.85 -1.28
N LEU A 230 6.54 15.50 -0.24
CA LEU A 230 6.98 14.14 0.04
C LEU A 230 6.41 13.68 1.37
N PHE A 231 5.67 12.57 1.35
CA PHE A 231 5.13 11.94 2.55
C PHE A 231 5.74 10.56 2.77
N SER A 232 6.12 10.28 4.01
CA SER A 232 6.73 9.01 4.39
C SER A 232 6.53 8.73 5.87
N ALA A 233 6.41 7.46 6.25
CA ALA A 233 6.38 7.10 7.67
C ALA A 233 7.78 7.16 8.29
N THR A 234 8.81 6.82 7.50
CA THR A 234 10.22 6.82 7.92
C THR A 234 11.07 7.60 6.91
N MET A 235 12.22 8.13 7.38
CA MET A 235 13.14 8.90 6.54
C MET A 235 14.51 8.20 6.42
N PRO A 236 14.60 7.06 5.70
CA PRO A 236 15.88 6.39 5.47
C PRO A 236 16.78 7.22 4.54
N GLY A 237 18.10 7.02 4.63
CA GLY A 237 19.09 7.78 3.85
C GLY A 237 18.79 7.98 2.37
N PRO A 238 18.37 6.94 1.61
CA PRO A 238 17.99 7.10 0.20
C PRO A 238 16.79 8.05 -0.03
N VAL A 239 15.78 8.06 0.85
CA VAL A 239 14.64 8.99 0.76
C VAL A 239 15.09 10.43 1.05
N ILE A 240 15.94 10.62 2.06
CA ILE A 240 16.56 11.93 2.33
C ILE A 240 17.37 12.41 1.14
N THR A 241 18.14 11.53 0.50
CA THR A 241 18.93 11.87 -0.69
C THR A 241 18.04 12.30 -1.85
N LEU A 242 16.91 11.60 -2.07
CA LEU A 242 15.91 11.96 -3.07
C LEU A 242 15.33 13.35 -2.79
N ALA A 243 14.93 13.62 -1.55
CA ALA A 243 14.41 14.93 -1.14
C ALA A 243 15.43 16.04 -1.38
N ARG A 244 16.68 15.88 -0.92
CA ARG A 244 17.77 16.86 -1.14
C ARG A 244 18.06 17.15 -2.61
N LYS A 245 17.84 16.16 -3.49
CA LYS A 245 18.11 16.28 -4.92
C LYS A 245 17.03 17.03 -5.69
N PHE A 246 15.77 16.88 -5.29
CA PHE A 246 14.62 17.32 -6.08
C PHE A 246 13.73 18.37 -5.41
N MET A 247 13.91 18.66 -4.11
CA MET A 247 13.14 19.63 -3.35
C MET A 247 13.95 20.89 -3.05
N THR A 248 13.25 22.01 -2.91
CA THR A 248 13.84 23.33 -2.64
C THR A 248 13.42 23.80 -1.24
N GLN A 249 14.38 23.81 -0.29
CA GLN A 249 14.18 24.26 1.09
C GLN A 249 12.87 23.72 1.72
N PRO A 250 12.67 22.39 1.74
CA PRO A 250 11.41 21.84 2.20
C PRO A 250 11.18 22.09 3.69
N THR A 251 9.93 22.42 4.04
CA THR A 251 9.49 22.47 5.43
C THR A 251 9.26 21.05 5.93
N HIS A 252 9.88 20.66 7.03
CA HIS A 252 9.70 19.35 7.62
C HIS A 252 8.55 19.37 8.64
N ILE A 253 7.46 18.68 8.32
CA ILE A 253 6.28 18.58 9.15
C ILE A 253 6.21 17.19 9.77
N ARG A 254 6.22 17.13 11.09
CA ARG A 254 6.02 15.91 11.86
C ARG A 254 4.70 16.03 12.61
N ALA A 255 3.68 15.31 12.15
CA ALA A 255 2.50 15.12 12.98
C ALA A 255 2.85 14.11 14.07
N GLN A 256 3.12 14.60 15.25
CA GLN A 256 3.10 13.79 16.46
C GLN A 256 1.63 13.63 16.81
N ASP A 257 1.08 12.41 16.66
CA ASP A 257 -0.17 12.10 17.33
C ASP A 257 0.05 12.40 18.82
N PRO A 258 -0.87 13.12 19.50
CA PRO A 258 -0.79 13.25 20.96
C PRO A 258 -0.67 11.88 21.64
N ASP A 259 -1.13 10.83 20.97
CA ASP A 259 -0.96 9.42 21.34
C ASP A 259 0.40 8.82 20.95
N ASP A 260 1.26 9.50 20.18
CA ASP A 260 2.50 8.95 19.59
C ASP A 260 3.71 9.01 20.55
N GLN A 261 3.52 9.48 21.80
CA GLN A 261 4.50 9.27 22.87
C GLN A 261 4.63 7.78 23.25
N GLY A 262 4.73 6.90 22.27
CA GLY A 262 4.83 5.45 22.45
C GLY A 262 3.50 4.70 22.47
N GLN A 263 2.34 5.34 22.21
CA GLN A 263 1.03 4.74 22.46
C GLN A 263 0.51 3.81 21.35
N THR A 264 0.89 3.97 20.08
CA THR A 264 0.40 3.06 19.00
C THR A 264 0.85 1.61 19.21
N VAL A 265 1.93 1.40 19.96
CA VAL A 265 2.38 0.06 20.40
C VAL A 265 1.66 -0.34 21.69
N ASN A 266 1.19 0.64 22.48
CA ASN A 266 0.52 0.41 23.77
C ASN A 266 -0.93 -0.04 23.62
N THR A 267 -1.60 0.24 22.50
CA THR A 267 -2.97 -0.22 22.21
C THR A 267 -3.03 -1.63 21.64
N VAL A 268 -1.87 -2.18 21.22
CA VAL A 268 -1.79 -3.52 20.65
C VAL A 268 -1.22 -4.50 21.67
N GLN A 269 -2.04 -5.45 22.09
CA GLN A 269 -1.56 -6.59 22.86
C GLN A 269 -0.68 -7.46 21.97
N GLN A 270 0.59 -7.62 22.32
CA GLN A 270 1.55 -8.41 21.55
C GLN A 270 1.82 -9.73 22.25
N VAL A 271 1.61 -10.83 21.54
CA VAL A 271 1.81 -12.19 22.03
C VAL A 271 2.75 -12.93 21.08
N ILE A 272 3.82 -13.50 21.63
CA ILE A 272 4.87 -14.13 20.83
C ILE A 272 5.02 -15.58 21.27
N TYR A 273 4.89 -16.49 20.33
CA TYR A 273 4.96 -17.92 20.57
C TYR A 273 5.99 -18.63 19.68
N ARG A 274 6.76 -19.52 20.27
CA ARG A 274 7.56 -20.48 19.51
C ARG A 274 6.68 -21.69 19.16
N THR A 275 6.39 -21.88 17.88
CA THR A 275 5.41 -22.87 17.45
C THR A 275 5.91 -23.69 16.29
N HIS A 276 5.80 -25.01 16.40
CA HIS A 276 6.19 -25.93 15.33
C HIS A 276 5.33 -25.74 14.07
N ALA A 277 5.97 -25.75 12.90
CA ALA A 277 5.32 -25.47 11.61
C ALA A 277 4.03 -26.30 11.38
N MET A 278 4.03 -27.59 11.77
CA MET A 278 2.87 -28.49 11.63
C MET A 278 1.72 -28.15 12.59
N ASN A 279 1.98 -27.38 13.65
CA ASN A 279 0.97 -27.05 14.64
C ASN A 279 0.35 -25.66 14.43
N LYS A 280 1.01 -24.78 13.65
CA LYS A 280 0.59 -23.39 13.45
C LYS A 280 -0.86 -23.26 12.99
N THR A 281 -1.31 -24.04 12.01
CA THR A 281 -2.68 -23.94 11.50
C THR A 281 -3.71 -24.36 12.55
N GLU A 282 -3.38 -25.33 13.43
CA GLU A 282 -4.22 -25.71 14.57
C GLU A 282 -4.32 -24.59 15.61
N VAL A 283 -3.20 -23.91 15.89
CA VAL A 283 -3.17 -22.76 16.79
C VAL A 283 -3.95 -21.58 16.18
N VAL A 284 -3.69 -21.24 14.92
CA VAL A 284 -4.43 -20.18 14.20
C VAL A 284 -5.93 -20.43 14.22
N ALA A 285 -6.38 -21.64 13.92
CA ALA A 285 -7.78 -21.97 13.89
C ALA A 285 -8.48 -21.76 15.26
N ARG A 286 -7.74 -21.87 16.37
CA ARG A 286 -8.26 -21.56 17.72
C ARG A 286 -8.25 -20.06 17.99
N ILE A 287 -7.18 -19.35 17.62
CA ILE A 287 -7.11 -17.89 17.72
C ILE A 287 -8.27 -17.22 16.96
N LEU A 288 -8.60 -17.74 15.78
CA LEU A 288 -9.73 -17.24 15.00
C LEU A 288 -11.11 -17.47 15.65
N GLN A 289 -11.17 -18.18 16.77
CA GLN A 289 -12.38 -18.40 17.58
C GLN A 289 -12.28 -17.73 18.96
N ALA A 290 -11.29 -16.87 19.19
CA ALA A 290 -11.16 -16.06 20.41
C ALA A 290 -12.35 -15.12 20.58
N ARG A 291 -12.70 -14.82 21.84
CA ARG A 291 -13.76 -13.85 22.15
C ARG A 291 -13.34 -12.45 21.70
N GLY A 292 -14.29 -11.70 21.15
CA GLY A 292 -14.03 -10.34 20.66
C GLY A 292 -13.24 -10.28 19.35
N ARG A 293 -12.90 -11.41 18.71
CA ARG A 293 -12.25 -11.42 17.41
C ARG A 293 -13.22 -10.92 16.32
N GLY A 294 -12.86 -9.83 15.67
CA GLY A 294 -13.49 -9.28 14.47
C GLY A 294 -12.76 -9.71 13.20
N ARG A 295 -12.32 -8.75 12.36
CA ARG A 295 -11.50 -9.06 11.17
C ARG A 295 -10.08 -9.42 11.57
N ALA A 296 -9.49 -10.40 10.87
CA ALA A 296 -8.12 -10.85 11.10
C ALA A 296 -7.28 -10.81 9.82
N VAL A 297 -6.03 -10.34 9.93
CA VAL A 297 -5.04 -10.39 8.86
C VAL A 297 -3.92 -11.35 9.26
N ILE A 298 -3.62 -12.31 8.38
CA ILE A 298 -2.57 -13.32 8.59
C ILE A 298 -1.44 -13.07 7.60
N PHE A 299 -0.26 -12.76 8.08
CA PHE A 299 0.92 -12.51 7.26
C PHE A 299 1.76 -13.76 7.04
N CYS A 300 2.02 -14.06 5.78
CA CYS A 300 2.92 -15.14 5.35
C CYS A 300 4.09 -14.57 4.54
N ARG A 301 5.29 -15.10 4.73
CA ARG A 301 6.51 -14.67 4.02
C ARG A 301 6.45 -14.95 2.51
N THR A 302 5.77 -16.03 2.10
CA THR A 302 5.72 -16.45 0.70
C THR A 302 4.28 -16.61 0.18
N LYS A 303 4.07 -16.33 -1.11
CA LYS A 303 2.81 -16.54 -1.80
C LYS A 303 2.28 -17.99 -1.71
N ARG A 304 3.18 -18.98 -1.75
CA ARG A 304 2.81 -20.41 -1.58
C ARG A 304 2.31 -20.70 -0.17
N ALA A 305 2.94 -20.12 0.85
CA ALA A 305 2.48 -20.26 2.22
C ALA A 305 1.12 -19.58 2.41
N ALA A 306 0.93 -18.38 1.86
CA ALA A 306 -0.35 -17.67 1.95
C ALA A 306 -1.49 -18.45 1.31
N ALA A 307 -1.31 -18.97 0.09
CA ALA A 307 -2.30 -19.80 -0.58
C ALA A 307 -2.65 -21.06 0.24
N ARG A 308 -1.63 -21.80 0.69
CA ARG A 308 -1.82 -23.02 1.49
C ARG A 308 -2.59 -22.74 2.80
N VAL A 309 -2.20 -21.71 3.54
CA VAL A 309 -2.86 -21.37 4.81
C VAL A 309 -4.32 -20.95 4.58
N ALA A 310 -4.58 -20.21 3.50
CA ALA A 310 -5.94 -19.83 3.13
C ALA A 310 -6.81 -21.05 2.79
N ASP A 311 -6.26 -22.01 2.01
CA ASP A 311 -6.96 -23.25 1.65
C ASP A 311 -7.25 -24.09 2.91
N GLU A 312 -6.24 -24.31 3.77
CA GLU A 312 -6.38 -25.08 5.01
C GLU A 312 -7.43 -24.47 5.97
N LEU A 313 -7.47 -23.15 6.11
CA LEU A 313 -8.46 -22.47 6.96
C LEU A 313 -9.86 -22.52 6.34
N THR A 314 -9.97 -22.42 5.00
CA THR A 314 -11.24 -22.59 4.28
C THR A 314 -11.80 -23.99 4.47
N GLU A 315 -10.99 -25.04 4.38
CA GLU A 315 -11.39 -26.42 4.65
C GLU A 315 -11.85 -26.64 6.10
N ARG A 316 -11.34 -25.83 7.03
CA ARG A 316 -11.75 -25.80 8.44
C ARG A 316 -13.03 -25.00 8.68
N GLY A 317 -13.55 -24.35 7.65
CA GLY A 317 -14.86 -23.67 7.67
C GLY A 317 -14.80 -22.17 7.93
N PHE A 318 -13.61 -21.54 7.94
CA PHE A 318 -13.47 -20.10 8.06
C PHE A 318 -13.74 -19.42 6.70
N ALA A 319 -14.25 -18.20 6.75
CA ALA A 319 -14.45 -17.37 5.56
C ALA A 319 -13.15 -16.59 5.24
N VAL A 320 -12.35 -17.13 4.35
CA VAL A 320 -10.98 -16.67 4.08
C VAL A 320 -10.83 -16.13 2.66
N ALA A 321 -10.06 -15.09 2.50
CA ALA A 321 -9.52 -14.66 1.21
C ALA A 321 -7.98 -14.66 1.24
N ALA A 322 -7.36 -15.12 0.14
CA ALA A 322 -5.92 -14.99 -0.05
C ALA A 322 -5.59 -13.70 -0.79
N LEU A 323 -4.43 -13.09 -0.46
CA LEU A 323 -3.92 -11.91 -1.15
C LEU A 323 -2.41 -12.02 -1.37
N HIS A 324 -2.00 -12.35 -2.61
CA HIS A 324 -0.59 -12.54 -2.97
C HIS A 324 -0.34 -12.26 -4.45
N GLY A 325 0.94 -12.14 -4.82
CA GLY A 325 1.35 -11.69 -6.15
C GLY A 325 0.98 -12.60 -7.33
N ASP A 326 0.56 -13.86 -7.11
CA ASP A 326 0.12 -14.75 -8.20
C ASP A 326 -1.35 -14.55 -8.56
N LEU A 327 -2.11 -13.80 -7.76
CA LEU A 327 -3.49 -13.45 -8.09
C LEU A 327 -3.53 -12.40 -9.18
N GLY A 328 -4.40 -12.58 -10.16
CA GLY A 328 -4.74 -11.51 -11.12
C GLY A 328 -5.40 -10.33 -10.39
N GLN A 329 -5.30 -9.12 -10.99
CA GLN A 329 -5.80 -7.90 -10.35
C GLN A 329 -7.28 -7.98 -9.95
N GLY A 330 -8.14 -8.51 -10.81
CA GLY A 330 -9.56 -8.68 -10.48
C GLY A 330 -9.82 -9.57 -9.26
N ALA A 331 -9.01 -10.65 -9.07
CA ALA A 331 -9.12 -11.51 -7.91
C ALA A 331 -8.59 -10.83 -6.62
N ARG A 332 -7.57 -9.97 -6.73
CA ARG A 332 -7.08 -9.16 -5.60
C ARG A 332 -8.14 -8.16 -5.13
N GLU A 333 -8.75 -7.44 -6.06
CA GLU A 333 -9.81 -6.49 -5.78
C GLU A 333 -11.06 -7.18 -5.21
N GLN A 334 -11.41 -8.35 -5.75
CA GLN A 334 -12.47 -9.18 -5.18
C GLN A 334 -12.19 -9.54 -3.71
N ALA A 335 -10.96 -10.01 -3.41
CA ALA A 335 -10.57 -10.38 -2.06
C ALA A 335 -10.67 -9.19 -1.09
N LEU A 336 -10.16 -8.03 -1.50
CA LEU A 336 -10.20 -6.81 -0.68
C LEU A 336 -11.63 -6.29 -0.46
N ARG A 337 -12.47 -6.27 -1.51
CA ARG A 337 -13.89 -5.89 -1.37
C ARG A 337 -14.65 -6.86 -0.47
N ALA A 338 -14.44 -8.17 -0.63
CA ALA A 338 -15.07 -9.18 0.23
C ALA A 338 -14.67 -8.98 1.70
N PHE A 339 -13.42 -8.62 1.96
CA PHE A 339 -12.92 -8.35 3.32
C PHE A 339 -13.47 -7.03 3.89
N ARG A 340 -13.48 -5.94 3.12
CA ARG A 340 -14.08 -4.66 3.52
C ARG A 340 -15.58 -4.77 3.80
N ASN A 341 -16.29 -5.55 2.99
CA ASN A 341 -17.74 -5.75 3.13
C ASN A 341 -18.11 -6.82 4.19
N GLY A 342 -17.13 -7.43 4.86
CA GLY A 342 -17.35 -8.46 5.88
C GLY A 342 -17.90 -9.79 5.34
N LYS A 343 -17.85 -10.02 4.02
CA LYS A 343 -18.20 -11.33 3.42
C LYS A 343 -17.17 -12.39 3.77
N VAL A 344 -15.92 -11.99 3.93
CA VAL A 344 -14.85 -12.76 4.57
C VAL A 344 -14.33 -11.97 5.76
N ASP A 345 -13.89 -12.65 6.79
CA ASP A 345 -13.38 -12.05 8.02
C ASP A 345 -11.92 -12.43 8.32
N VAL A 346 -11.30 -13.22 7.43
CA VAL A 346 -9.88 -13.57 7.48
C VAL A 346 -9.22 -13.28 6.13
N LEU A 347 -8.17 -12.46 6.16
CA LEU A 347 -7.32 -12.18 4.99
C LEU A 347 -5.95 -12.80 5.20
N VAL A 348 -5.52 -13.70 4.32
CA VAL A 348 -4.16 -14.29 4.36
C VAL A 348 -3.32 -13.65 3.27
N ALA A 349 -2.29 -12.90 3.66
CA ALA A 349 -1.54 -12.05 2.73
C ALA A 349 -0.02 -12.22 2.84
N THR A 350 0.69 -11.84 1.78
CA THR A 350 2.12 -11.55 1.83
C THR A 350 2.34 -10.06 2.07
N ASP A 351 3.50 -9.67 2.63
CA ASP A 351 3.83 -8.27 2.92
C ASP A 351 3.60 -7.35 1.71
N VAL A 352 4.18 -7.72 0.56
CA VAL A 352 4.05 -6.94 -0.68
C VAL A 352 2.60 -6.77 -1.12
N ALA A 353 1.77 -7.78 -0.93
CA ALA A 353 0.37 -7.73 -1.36
C ALA A 353 -0.54 -7.03 -0.34
N ALA A 354 -0.13 -7.01 0.94
CA ALA A 354 -0.84 -6.34 2.03
C ALA A 354 -0.47 -4.87 2.20
N ARG A 355 0.56 -4.39 1.49
CA ARG A 355 0.91 -2.97 1.46
C ARG A 355 -0.21 -2.15 0.81
N GLY A 356 -0.47 -0.97 1.34
CA GLY A 356 -1.55 -0.11 0.86
C GLY A 356 -2.97 -0.62 1.15
N ILE A 357 -3.12 -1.69 1.97
CA ILE A 357 -4.44 -2.09 2.44
C ILE A 357 -4.84 -1.14 3.58
N ASP A 358 -5.80 -0.29 3.27
CA ASP A 358 -6.53 0.45 4.28
C ASP A 358 -7.85 -0.28 4.56
N VAL A 359 -7.87 -0.96 5.68
CA VAL A 359 -9.06 -1.65 6.19
C VAL A 359 -9.15 -1.37 7.68
N ASP A 360 -10.21 -0.70 8.03
CA ASP A 360 -10.58 -0.46 9.42
C ASP A 360 -11.11 -1.74 10.08
N ASP A 361 -11.22 -1.73 11.41
CA ASP A 361 -11.77 -2.82 12.23
C ASP A 361 -10.99 -4.15 12.17
N VAL A 362 -9.69 -4.11 11.87
CA VAL A 362 -8.83 -5.28 12.05
C VAL A 362 -8.51 -5.42 13.54
N THR A 363 -9.07 -6.43 14.17
CA THR A 363 -8.86 -6.70 15.61
C THR A 363 -7.66 -7.59 15.87
N HIS A 364 -7.32 -8.45 14.90
CA HIS A 364 -6.24 -9.43 15.06
C HIS A 364 -5.27 -9.41 13.88
N VAL A 365 -3.99 -9.35 14.20
CA VAL A 365 -2.90 -9.57 13.25
C VAL A 365 -2.13 -10.82 13.65
N ILE A 366 -1.93 -11.73 12.72
CA ILE A 366 -1.18 -12.97 12.98
C ILE A 366 0.03 -13.03 12.04
N ASN A 367 1.22 -12.90 12.58
CA ASN A 367 2.45 -13.21 11.87
C ASN A 367 2.64 -14.74 11.83
N TYR A 368 2.12 -15.41 10.78
CA TYR A 368 2.24 -16.86 10.61
C TYR A 368 3.69 -17.33 10.49
N GLN A 369 4.55 -16.46 9.99
CA GLN A 369 6.00 -16.61 9.95
C GLN A 369 6.65 -15.36 10.51
N CYS A 370 7.76 -15.54 11.22
CA CYS A 370 8.56 -14.46 11.79
C CYS A 370 8.87 -13.39 10.73
N PRO A 371 8.66 -12.10 11.01
CA PRO A 371 9.07 -10.99 10.13
C PRO A 371 10.56 -11.04 9.80
N GLU A 372 10.96 -10.35 8.73
CA GLU A 372 12.36 -10.31 8.32
C GLU A 372 13.19 -9.36 9.18
N ASP A 373 12.59 -8.25 9.63
CA ASP A 373 13.19 -7.23 10.48
C ASP A 373 12.14 -6.53 11.37
N GLU A 374 12.59 -5.59 12.19
CA GLU A 374 11.76 -4.81 13.12
C GLU A 374 10.78 -3.89 12.41
N LYS A 375 11.11 -3.37 11.22
CA LYS A 375 10.23 -2.48 10.44
C LYS A 375 9.05 -3.26 9.89
N VAL A 376 9.31 -4.42 9.28
CA VAL A 376 8.26 -5.32 8.80
C VAL A 376 7.36 -5.76 9.96
N TYR A 377 7.93 -6.04 11.14
CA TYR A 377 7.15 -6.36 12.33
C TYR A 377 6.16 -5.24 12.68
N ILE A 378 6.65 -4.00 12.82
CA ILE A 378 5.82 -2.83 13.16
C ILE A 378 4.76 -2.57 12.08
N HIS A 379 5.12 -2.65 10.81
CA HIS A 379 4.18 -2.45 9.68
C HIS A 379 3.05 -3.48 9.66
N ARG A 380 3.35 -4.73 10.06
CA ARG A 380 2.32 -5.77 10.16
C ARG A 380 1.41 -5.55 11.35
N ILE A 381 1.95 -5.38 12.56
CA ILE A 381 1.13 -5.21 13.77
C ILE A 381 0.35 -3.91 13.74
N GLY A 382 0.86 -2.86 13.09
CA GLY A 382 0.16 -1.59 12.87
C GLY A 382 -1.05 -1.66 11.92
N ARG A 383 -1.44 -2.87 11.45
CA ARG A 383 -2.74 -3.08 10.78
C ARG A 383 -3.88 -3.25 11.78
N THR A 384 -3.60 -3.35 13.07
CA THR A 384 -4.59 -3.34 14.15
C THR A 384 -4.30 -2.22 15.16
N GLY A 385 -5.20 -1.94 16.06
CA GLY A 385 -5.02 -0.90 17.08
C GLY A 385 -5.08 0.53 16.50
N ARG A 386 -5.87 0.76 15.44
CA ARG A 386 -6.03 2.06 14.79
C ARG A 386 -7.19 2.85 15.36
N ALA A 387 -7.13 4.17 15.21
CA ALA A 387 -8.22 5.10 15.59
C ALA A 387 -8.71 4.91 17.04
N GLY A 388 -7.80 4.72 17.99
CA GLY A 388 -8.14 4.55 19.42
C GLY A 388 -8.67 3.18 19.80
N ASN A 389 -8.80 2.23 18.87
CA ASN A 389 -9.22 0.87 19.16
C ASN A 389 -8.05 0.02 19.68
N SER A 390 -8.36 -0.98 20.54
CA SER A 390 -7.39 -1.99 20.94
C SER A 390 -7.25 -3.08 19.87
N GLY A 391 -6.05 -3.69 19.78
CA GLY A 391 -5.79 -4.79 18.86
C GLY A 391 -4.96 -5.89 19.48
N THR A 392 -4.96 -7.07 18.85
CA THR A 392 -4.13 -8.21 19.25
C THR A 392 -3.20 -8.62 18.11
N ALA A 393 -1.90 -8.67 18.37
CA ALA A 393 -0.90 -9.15 17.44
C ALA A 393 -0.26 -10.43 17.96
N VAL A 394 -0.38 -11.52 17.20
CA VAL A 394 0.23 -12.81 17.54
C VAL A 394 1.36 -13.12 16.57
N THR A 395 2.54 -13.44 17.09
CA THR A 395 3.71 -13.73 16.25
C THR A 395 4.20 -15.15 16.51
N PHE A 396 4.27 -15.95 15.46
CA PHE A 396 4.89 -17.27 15.50
C PHE A 396 6.34 -17.22 15.08
N VAL A 397 7.20 -17.78 15.92
CA VAL A 397 8.63 -17.91 15.70
C VAL A 397 8.94 -19.41 15.55
N ASP A 398 9.47 -19.81 14.38
CA ASP A 398 10.00 -21.15 14.17
C ASP A 398 11.36 -21.29 14.88
N TRP A 399 11.81 -22.51 15.15
CA TRP A 399 13.11 -22.75 15.78
C TRP A 399 14.27 -22.09 15.02
N ASP A 400 14.22 -22.16 13.70
CA ASP A 400 15.25 -21.57 12.82
C ASP A 400 15.19 -20.03 12.80
N ASP A 401 14.05 -19.44 13.16
CA ASP A 401 13.84 -17.99 13.19
C ASP A 401 14.15 -17.35 14.57
N VAL A 402 14.45 -18.14 15.62
CA VAL A 402 14.75 -17.62 16.96
C VAL A 402 15.89 -16.59 16.96
N PRO A 403 17.03 -16.80 16.25
CA PRO A 403 18.08 -15.80 16.20
C PRO A 403 17.61 -14.47 15.57
N ARG A 404 16.80 -14.52 14.51
CA ARG A 404 16.21 -13.34 13.88
C ARG A 404 15.25 -12.64 14.82
N TRP A 405 14.37 -13.38 15.47
CA TRP A 405 13.43 -12.84 16.44
C TRP A 405 14.15 -12.15 17.60
N SER A 406 15.23 -12.75 18.12
CA SER A 406 16.02 -12.16 19.20
C SER A 406 16.56 -10.77 18.83
N LEU A 407 16.99 -10.57 17.56
CA LEU A 407 17.41 -9.26 17.04
C LEU A 407 16.24 -8.26 17.00
N ILE A 408 15.09 -8.68 16.49
CA ILE A 408 13.86 -7.86 16.46
C ILE A 408 13.43 -7.48 17.88
N SER A 409 13.37 -8.46 18.79
CA SER A 409 13.00 -8.26 20.18
C SER A 409 13.93 -7.27 20.88
N LYS A 410 15.25 -7.36 20.60
CA LYS A 410 16.24 -6.43 21.14
C LYS A 410 16.11 -5.04 20.56
N ALA A 411 15.95 -4.91 19.24
CA ALA A 411 15.81 -3.62 18.56
C ALA A 411 14.58 -2.84 19.04
N LEU A 412 13.49 -3.55 19.35
CA LEU A 412 12.22 -2.97 19.79
C LEU A 412 12.05 -2.96 21.33
N GLY A 413 13.02 -3.48 22.09
CA GLY A 413 12.93 -3.54 23.55
C GLY A 413 11.80 -4.42 24.08
N LEU A 414 11.37 -5.46 23.34
CA LEU A 414 10.22 -6.29 23.70
C LEU A 414 10.47 -7.20 24.91
N GLY A 415 11.72 -7.45 25.27
CA GLY A 415 12.09 -8.25 26.44
C GLY A 415 11.80 -9.76 26.31
N VAL A 416 11.47 -10.26 25.11
CA VAL A 416 11.14 -11.68 24.83
C VAL A 416 12.07 -12.23 23.76
N PRO A 417 13.36 -12.42 24.03
CA PRO A 417 14.31 -12.94 23.04
C PRO A 417 14.06 -14.41 22.70
N GLU A 418 13.54 -15.18 23.65
CA GLU A 418 13.18 -16.59 23.51
C GLU A 418 11.70 -16.79 23.82
N PRO A 419 10.84 -16.85 22.78
CA PRO A 419 9.41 -17.04 22.98
C PRO A 419 9.06 -18.40 23.60
N LEU A 420 7.97 -18.43 24.36
CA LEU A 420 7.46 -19.63 25.00
C LEU A 420 7.01 -20.65 23.95
N GLU A 421 7.44 -21.90 24.13
CA GLU A 421 7.01 -23.02 23.27
C GLU A 421 5.51 -23.28 23.46
N THR A 422 4.76 -23.24 22.35
CA THR A 422 3.31 -23.24 22.38
C THR A 422 2.74 -24.19 21.33
N TYR A 423 1.84 -25.03 21.79
CA TYR A 423 1.04 -25.94 20.98
C TYR A 423 -0.45 -25.60 21.11
N HIS A 424 -1.27 -26.14 20.21
CA HIS A 424 -2.71 -25.95 20.26
C HIS A 424 -3.38 -26.51 21.55
N THR A 425 -2.66 -27.30 22.33
CA THR A 425 -3.10 -27.84 23.64
C THR A 425 -2.51 -27.09 24.83
N SER A 426 -1.68 -26.09 24.61
CA SER A 426 -1.03 -25.34 25.69
C SER A 426 -2.06 -24.47 26.43
N PRO A 427 -2.20 -24.59 27.77
CA PRO A 427 -3.21 -23.86 28.53
C PRO A 427 -3.07 -22.34 28.39
N HIS A 428 -1.83 -21.82 28.38
CA HIS A 428 -1.56 -20.37 28.25
C HIS A 428 -2.08 -19.79 26.94
N LEU A 429 -2.15 -20.55 25.84
CA LEU A 429 -2.73 -20.10 24.58
C LEU A 429 -4.19 -19.64 24.77
N TYR A 430 -4.96 -20.38 25.55
CA TYR A 430 -6.38 -20.10 25.80
C TYR A 430 -6.56 -18.91 26.74
N THR A 431 -5.72 -18.81 27.77
CA THR A 431 -5.80 -17.73 28.75
C THR A 431 -5.29 -16.40 28.21
N ASP A 432 -4.18 -16.42 27.44
CA ASP A 432 -3.56 -15.21 26.90
C ASP A 432 -4.44 -14.50 25.86
N LEU A 433 -5.22 -15.28 25.11
CA LEU A 433 -5.99 -14.81 23.95
C LEU A 433 -7.51 -14.94 24.12
N ASP A 434 -7.98 -15.19 25.35
CA ASP A 434 -9.41 -15.40 25.68
C ASP A 434 -10.12 -16.37 24.71
N ILE A 435 -9.48 -17.54 24.48
CA ILE A 435 -10.02 -18.57 23.62
C ILE A 435 -10.90 -19.51 24.48
N PRO A 436 -12.16 -19.80 24.10
CA PRO A 436 -12.97 -20.79 24.82
C PRO A 436 -12.32 -22.18 24.80
N GLU A 437 -12.36 -22.89 25.94
CA GLU A 437 -11.69 -24.19 26.08
C GLU A 437 -12.27 -25.30 25.19
N ASP A 438 -13.53 -25.16 24.80
CA ASP A 438 -14.29 -26.12 23.99
C ASP A 438 -14.05 -25.98 22.48
N VAL A 439 -13.32 -24.95 22.02
CA VAL A 439 -13.08 -24.76 20.58
C VAL A 439 -12.10 -25.81 20.03
N THR A 440 -12.38 -26.23 18.82
CA THR A 440 -11.54 -27.16 18.07
C THR A 440 -10.80 -26.45 16.94
N GLY A 441 -9.92 -27.16 16.23
CA GLY A 441 -9.26 -26.66 15.03
C GLY A 441 -10.20 -26.46 13.82
N ARG A 442 -11.52 -26.51 14.00
CA ARG A 442 -12.53 -26.32 12.95
C ARG A 442 -13.68 -25.46 13.45
N LEU A 443 -14.14 -24.53 12.60
CA LEU A 443 -15.31 -23.71 12.92
C LEU A 443 -16.58 -24.57 12.85
N PRO A 444 -17.39 -24.62 13.90
CA PRO A 444 -18.67 -25.35 13.90
C PRO A 444 -19.61 -24.87 12.79
N ARG A 445 -20.38 -25.78 12.19
CA ARG A 445 -21.28 -25.43 11.07
C ARG A 445 -22.28 -24.33 11.42
N ALA A 446 -22.76 -24.29 12.65
CA ALA A 446 -23.70 -23.27 13.13
C ALA A 446 -23.09 -21.85 13.18
N GLN A 447 -21.76 -21.74 13.26
CA GLN A 447 -21.04 -20.47 13.33
C GLN A 447 -20.53 -19.98 11.95
N ARG A 448 -20.75 -20.77 10.88
CA ARG A 448 -20.37 -20.40 9.51
C ARG A 448 -21.41 -19.46 8.90
N THR A 449 -21.44 -18.23 9.34
CA THR A 449 -22.47 -17.23 8.97
C THR A 449 -22.03 -16.31 7.82
N ARG A 450 -20.74 -16.30 7.47
CA ARG A 450 -20.23 -15.43 6.39
C ARG A 450 -20.53 -16.00 5.01
N GLU A 451 -20.83 -15.12 4.06
CA GLU A 451 -21.16 -15.48 2.68
C GLU A 451 -19.98 -16.09 1.91
N GLY A 452 -18.75 -15.75 2.32
CA GLY A 452 -17.52 -16.21 1.69
C GLY A 452 -17.12 -15.42 0.44
N LEU A 453 -15.91 -15.71 -0.06
CA LEU A 453 -15.31 -15.00 -1.20
C LEU A 453 -16.13 -15.10 -2.49
N SER A 454 -16.81 -16.21 -2.71
CA SER A 454 -17.63 -16.45 -3.92
C SER A 454 -18.86 -15.54 -4.03
N ALA A 455 -19.27 -14.91 -2.94
CA ALA A 455 -20.36 -13.93 -2.92
C ALA A 455 -19.96 -12.55 -3.50
N GLU A 456 -18.65 -12.31 -3.69
CA GLU A 456 -18.14 -11.11 -4.35
C GLU A 456 -17.79 -11.41 -5.81
N LYS A 457 -18.21 -10.54 -6.74
CA LYS A 457 -17.95 -10.74 -8.17
C LYS A 457 -16.50 -10.36 -8.54
N ILE A 458 -15.89 -11.15 -9.42
CA ILE A 458 -14.63 -10.79 -10.07
C ILE A 458 -14.95 -9.78 -11.19
N GLU A 459 -14.28 -8.63 -11.16
CA GLU A 459 -14.32 -7.68 -12.27
C GLU A 459 -13.35 -8.12 -13.37
N ASP A 460 -13.82 -8.09 -14.62
CA ASP A 460 -12.97 -8.29 -15.79
C ASP A 460 -12.26 -6.98 -16.13
N LEU A 461 -11.04 -6.84 -15.66
CA LEU A 461 -10.20 -5.65 -15.85
C LEU A 461 -9.38 -5.69 -17.15
N GLY A 462 -9.71 -6.59 -18.10
CA GLY A 462 -9.09 -6.67 -19.42
C GLY A 462 -7.59 -7.03 -19.42
N GLY A 463 -7.04 -7.56 -18.34
CA GLY A 463 -5.64 -7.97 -18.24
C GLY A 463 -5.38 -9.29 -18.95
N SER A 464 -4.45 -9.32 -19.91
CA SER A 464 -4.02 -10.55 -20.58
C SER A 464 -3.40 -11.54 -19.58
N SER A 465 -4.13 -12.58 -19.20
CA SER A 465 -3.57 -13.72 -18.47
C SER A 465 -2.63 -14.50 -19.39
N ARG A 466 -1.33 -14.27 -19.28
CA ARG A 466 -0.33 -15.20 -19.84
C ARG A 466 -0.30 -16.47 -19.00
N GLY A 467 -0.84 -17.54 -19.57
CA GLY A 467 -0.46 -18.89 -19.22
C GLY A 467 -1.44 -19.69 -18.36
N GLY A 468 -2.30 -20.44 -18.99
CA GLY A 468 -3.06 -21.52 -18.36
C GLY A 468 -4.00 -22.18 -19.36
N ARG A 469 -3.46 -22.95 -20.31
CA ARG A 469 -4.30 -23.91 -21.08
C ARG A 469 -4.83 -24.98 -20.13
N GLY A 470 -5.91 -24.68 -19.44
CA GLY A 470 -6.75 -25.63 -18.71
C GLY A 470 -7.74 -26.25 -19.67
N ARG A 471 -7.55 -27.52 -19.99
CA ARG A 471 -8.51 -28.35 -20.72
C ARG A 471 -9.83 -28.39 -19.96
N GLY A 472 -10.84 -27.68 -20.45
CA GLY A 472 -12.23 -27.84 -20.02
C GLY A 472 -12.75 -29.21 -20.41
N ARG A 473 -13.02 -30.06 -19.43
CA ARG A 473 -13.84 -31.24 -19.56
C ARG A 473 -15.30 -30.80 -19.50
N GLY A 474 -15.94 -30.68 -20.66
CA GLY A 474 -17.38 -30.52 -20.77
C GLY A 474 -18.09 -31.80 -20.31
N ALA A 475 -18.94 -31.66 -19.30
CA ALA A 475 -19.93 -32.65 -18.94
C ALA A 475 -21.03 -32.65 -19.99
N ARG A 476 -21.12 -33.70 -20.81
CA ARG A 476 -22.31 -33.99 -21.60
C ARG A 476 -23.02 -35.20 -20.97
N SER A 477 -24.25 -34.98 -20.61
CA SER A 477 -25.21 -36.01 -20.21
C SER A 477 -25.38 -37.05 -21.32
N SER A 478 -25.29 -38.34 -20.95
CA SER A 478 -25.54 -39.47 -21.81
C SER A 478 -26.98 -39.97 -21.61
N THR A 479 -27.76 -39.99 -22.66
CA THR A 479 -28.90 -40.89 -22.82
C THR A 479 -28.45 -42.15 -23.57
N ARG A 480 -28.96 -43.26 -23.11
CA ARG A 480 -28.74 -44.64 -23.54
C ARG A 480 -29.11 -44.88 -25.01
N SER A 481 -28.34 -45.71 -25.74
CA SER A 481 -28.89 -46.95 -26.35
C SER A 481 -27.74 -47.83 -26.83
N GLY A 482 -27.98 -49.15 -26.79
CA GLY A 482 -27.00 -50.22 -26.93
C GLY A 482 -26.64 -50.58 -28.38
N GLY A 483 -25.61 -51.41 -28.50
CA GLY A 483 -25.19 -52.03 -29.77
C GLY A 483 -23.91 -52.83 -29.61
N ARG A 484 -24.05 -54.12 -29.67
CA ARG A 484 -23.08 -55.22 -29.65
C ARG A 484 -22.15 -55.17 -30.87
N GLY A 485 -20.89 -55.59 -30.74
CA GLY A 485 -20.08 -55.92 -31.93
C GLY A 485 -18.57 -56.07 -31.64
N GLU A 486 -18.10 -57.21 -31.82
CA GLU A 486 -16.85 -57.94 -31.57
C GLU A 486 -15.59 -57.45 -32.29
N ARG A 487 -14.44 -57.80 -31.61
CA ARG A 487 -13.10 -58.27 -32.11
C ARG A 487 -12.32 -57.45 -33.14
N SER A 488 -11.06 -57.13 -33.00
CA SER A 488 -9.86 -57.98 -32.97
C SER A 488 -8.59 -57.14 -33.24
N THR A 489 -7.51 -57.56 -32.55
CA THR A 489 -6.10 -57.70 -32.93
C THR A 489 -5.19 -56.52 -33.28
N SER A 490 -4.18 -56.38 -32.42
CA SER A 490 -2.73 -56.34 -32.64
C SER A 490 -2.09 -55.31 -33.58
N GLY A 491 -1.01 -54.70 -33.05
CA GLY A 491 -0.03 -53.98 -33.87
C GLY A 491 0.98 -53.17 -33.04
N GLU A 492 1.96 -53.87 -32.51
CA GLU A 492 3.23 -53.34 -32.00
C GLU A 492 4.03 -52.63 -33.08
N ARG A 493 4.70 -51.51 -32.77
CA ARG A 493 6.03 -51.11 -33.31
C ARG A 493 6.61 -49.87 -32.63
N THR A 494 7.53 -50.11 -31.77
CA THR A 494 8.97 -49.71 -31.68
C THR A 494 9.43 -48.31 -32.15
N ARG A 495 10.02 -47.63 -31.18
CA ARG A 495 11.22 -46.79 -31.13
C ARG A 495 11.75 -46.11 -32.39
N THR A 496 12.11 -44.81 -32.27
CA THR A 496 13.54 -44.43 -32.36
C THR A 496 13.78 -42.99 -31.84
N ARG A 497 14.81 -42.89 -30.98
CA ARG A 497 15.50 -41.65 -30.56
C ARG A 497 16.37 -41.15 -31.73
N ARG A 498 16.46 -39.80 -31.90
CA ARG A 498 17.64 -39.20 -32.54
C ARG A 498 18.03 -37.90 -31.82
N ARG A 499 19.20 -37.97 -31.15
CA ARG A 499 20.05 -36.86 -30.73
C ARG A 499 20.83 -36.40 -31.95
N THR A 500 21.04 -35.10 -32.13
CA THR A 500 22.22 -34.54 -32.76
C THR A 500 22.66 -33.28 -32.03
N ARG A 501 23.86 -33.38 -31.45
CA ARG A 501 24.77 -32.29 -31.11
C ARG A 501 25.40 -31.77 -32.40
N LYS A 502 25.68 -30.44 -32.46
CA LYS A 502 26.90 -29.98 -33.14
C LYS A 502 27.39 -28.70 -32.49
N ASP A 503 28.68 -28.75 -32.18
CA ASP A 503 29.58 -27.75 -31.65
C ASP A 503 30.11 -26.84 -32.76
N GLY A 504 30.71 -25.71 -32.34
CA GLY A 504 31.80 -24.98 -33.00
C GLY A 504 31.31 -23.76 -33.79
N ASP A 505 31.93 -22.63 -33.86
CA ASP A 505 33.27 -22.18 -33.45
C ASP A 505 33.31 -20.65 -33.55
N GLN A 506 34.33 -20.07 -32.95
CA GLN A 506 34.72 -18.67 -32.83
C GLN A 506 34.89 -17.94 -34.20
N THR A 507 34.75 -16.62 -34.21
CA THR A 507 35.83 -15.72 -34.65
C THR A 507 35.58 -14.26 -34.26
N LEU A 508 36.61 -13.69 -33.68
CA LEU A 508 36.91 -12.27 -33.46
C LEU A 508 36.98 -11.51 -34.79
N ASN A 509 36.52 -10.26 -34.83
CA ASN A 509 37.37 -9.24 -35.44
C ASN A 509 37.05 -7.81 -34.99
N SER A 510 38.13 -7.11 -34.76
CA SER A 510 38.35 -5.73 -34.37
C SER A 510 38.21 -4.74 -35.53
N GLY A 511 37.92 -3.47 -35.25
CA GLY A 511 38.45 -2.42 -36.14
C GLY A 511 37.73 -1.08 -36.16
N LYS A 512 38.32 -0.10 -35.46
CA LYS A 512 38.66 1.28 -35.82
C LYS A 512 37.58 2.35 -36.06
N GLN A 513 37.60 3.31 -35.18
CA GLN A 513 37.95 4.76 -35.33
C GLN A 513 37.40 5.54 -36.51
N GLY A 514 36.75 6.69 -36.21
CA GLY A 514 36.57 7.84 -37.08
C GLY A 514 36.13 9.09 -36.34
N ARG A 515 37.06 10.02 -36.12
CA ARG A 515 36.91 11.40 -35.62
C ARG A 515 36.39 12.32 -36.71
N SER A 516 35.64 13.37 -36.35
CA SER A 516 35.77 14.79 -36.77
C SER A 516 34.56 15.55 -36.25
N ASP A 517 34.60 16.48 -35.43
CA ASP A 517 35.14 17.83 -35.28
C ASP A 517 34.37 18.92 -36.06
N ARG A 518 34.06 20.05 -35.36
CA ARG A 518 33.64 21.41 -35.78
C ARG A 518 32.16 21.61 -36.09
N GLY A 519 31.48 22.62 -35.59
CA GLY A 519 31.90 23.93 -35.05
C GLY A 519 30.71 24.79 -34.69
N THR A 520 30.91 25.55 -33.69
CA THR A 520 30.59 26.95 -33.35
C THR A 520 29.29 27.67 -33.73
N LYS A 521 28.76 28.33 -32.68
CA LYS A 521 28.19 29.69 -32.56
C LYS A 521 26.72 29.94 -32.84
N GLY A 522 26.07 30.47 -31.80
CA GLY A 522 24.92 31.34 -31.91
C GLY A 522 24.27 31.72 -30.58
N ARG A 523 24.54 32.92 -30.15
CA ARG A 523 23.98 33.63 -28.97
C ARG A 523 22.48 33.83 -29.08
N GLY A 524 21.78 33.77 -27.95
CA GLY A 524 20.45 34.35 -27.75
C GLY A 524 20.03 34.26 -26.30
N ARG A 525 20.28 35.31 -25.50
CA ARG A 525 19.71 35.57 -24.18
C ARG A 525 18.23 35.92 -24.35
N GLY A 526 17.40 35.33 -23.52
CA GLY A 526 16.04 35.75 -23.25
C GLY A 526 15.64 35.19 -21.90
N GLU A 527 16.01 35.92 -20.82
CA GLU A 527 15.50 35.72 -19.48
C GLU A 527 14.06 36.22 -19.47
N HIS A 528 13.10 35.31 -19.28
CA HIS A 528 11.80 35.63 -18.71
C HIS A 528 11.50 34.56 -17.67
N SER A 529 11.77 34.87 -16.41
CA SER A 529 11.21 34.19 -15.26
C SER A 529 9.73 34.59 -15.15
N PRO A 530 8.79 33.65 -15.20
CA PRO A 530 7.42 33.97 -14.81
C PRO A 530 7.35 34.03 -13.27
N THR A 531 6.95 35.15 -12.75
CA THR A 531 6.58 35.36 -11.35
C THR A 531 5.45 34.40 -10.98
N PRO A 532 5.49 33.71 -9.82
CA PRO A 532 4.39 32.86 -9.38
C PRO A 532 3.13 33.71 -9.16
N ARG A 533 2.08 33.41 -9.93
CA ARG A 533 0.78 34.06 -9.77
C ARG A 533 0.04 33.40 -8.62
N LYS A 534 -0.15 34.11 -7.51
CA LYS A 534 -1.09 33.73 -6.44
C LYS A 534 -2.49 33.72 -7.03
N ARG A 535 -3.11 32.56 -7.03
CA ARG A 535 -4.50 32.39 -7.44
C ARG A 535 -5.38 32.47 -6.22
N VAL A 536 -6.19 33.51 -6.14
CA VAL A 536 -7.27 33.65 -5.17
C VAL A 536 -8.58 33.34 -5.89
N ARG A 537 -9.14 32.14 -5.66
CA ARG A 537 -10.54 31.91 -6.02
C ARG A 537 -11.39 32.90 -5.22
N ARG A 538 -11.97 33.91 -5.89
CA ARG A 538 -12.79 34.92 -5.25
C ARG A 538 -14.03 34.26 -4.66
N ARG A 539 -14.23 34.41 -3.34
CA ARG A 539 -15.53 34.27 -2.72
C ARG A 539 -16.49 35.22 -3.43
N LYS A 540 -17.60 34.73 -4.00
CA LYS A 540 -18.72 35.55 -4.36
C LYS A 540 -19.28 36.12 -3.05
N GLY A 541 -19.01 37.39 -2.80
CA GLY A 541 -19.64 38.10 -1.71
C GLY A 541 -21.15 38.12 -1.94
N SER A 542 -21.87 37.67 -0.94
CA SER A 542 -23.29 38.00 -0.79
C SER A 542 -23.41 39.52 -0.65
N GLU A 543 -23.82 40.21 -1.72
CA GLU A 543 -24.49 41.50 -1.57
C GLU A 543 -25.93 41.21 -1.14
N GLU A 544 -26.20 41.48 0.00
CA GLU A 544 -27.22 42.07 0.87
C GLU A 544 -27.25 41.43 2.23
#